data_2ba3dad848ed3b8a3ba0e3b2d9771428
#
_entry.id   2ba3dad848ed3b8a3ba0e3b2d9771428
#
_cell.length_a   1.000
_cell.length_b   1.000
_cell.length_c   1.000
_cell.angle_alpha   90.00
_cell.angle_beta   90.00
_cell.angle_gamma   90.00
#
_symmetry.space_group_name_H-M   'P 1'
#
loop_
_entity.id
_entity.type
_entity.pdbx_description
1 polymer ?
#
loop_
_entity_poly.entity_id
_entity_poly.type
_entity_poly.pdbx_seq_one_letter_code
_entity_poly.pdbx_strand_id
1 'polypeptide(L)'
;MPPEHNAGAEHMLVSMLRPLVERGHDVSVWLSRYGKASKEYEYRGIKVIPLEARLDFPTAVRRADVLVAHLETVPSTASLARGYGKRLVVVCHNTHRPTFRDMAAGGTSLAVYNSQWMQAEAELFFAEYPKSIRPADSLIVRPPVVADEYATKPGKAITLINCNPEKGGKVLKALAERMPDQQFLAVKGAYGEQILPDLPNVEIVEHVDGADMREKVYARTRVLLMPSSYESWGRAGCEALASGIPVVAHPTPGLCESLGEAGIFVDREDVAGYEAVLRKLGTAAEYRLASKRAKARSVELNPAADLAAWCQAVEGSTG
;
A
#
# COMPACT_ATOMS: atom_id res chain seq x y z
N MET A 1 -12.23 -2.70 -5.50
CA MET A 1 -11.22 -2.59 -6.58
C MET A 1 -11.34 -1.23 -7.23
N PRO A 2 -10.24 -0.64 -7.73
CA PRO A 2 -10.33 0.57 -8.52
C PRO A 2 -11.26 0.41 -9.73
N PRO A 3 -11.94 1.49 -10.17
CA PRO A 3 -11.86 2.84 -9.64
C PRO A 3 -12.72 3.09 -8.39
N GLU A 4 -13.69 2.24 -8.06
CA GLU A 4 -14.68 2.52 -7.01
C GLU A 4 -14.14 2.43 -5.58
N HIS A 5 -13.20 1.52 -5.33
CA HIS A 5 -12.50 1.39 -4.06
C HIS A 5 -11.00 1.42 -4.29
N ASN A 6 -10.37 2.51 -3.87
CA ASN A 6 -9.02 2.90 -4.29
C ASN A 6 -8.14 3.14 -3.06
N ALA A 7 -7.65 2.06 -2.44
CA ALA A 7 -6.74 2.11 -1.31
C ALA A 7 -5.46 1.30 -1.57
N GLY A 8 -4.48 1.40 -0.69
CA GLY A 8 -3.15 0.82 -0.86
C GLY A 8 -3.13 -0.69 -1.09
N ALA A 9 -4.04 -1.43 -0.43
CA ALA A 9 -4.16 -2.89 -0.56
C ALA A 9 -4.61 -3.31 -1.96
N GLU A 10 -5.62 -2.62 -2.50
CA GLU A 10 -6.13 -2.87 -3.85
C GLU A 10 -5.09 -2.52 -4.91
N HIS A 11 -4.36 -1.41 -4.74
CA HIS A 11 -3.27 -1.04 -5.63
C HIS A 11 -2.13 -2.06 -5.61
N MET A 12 -1.76 -2.56 -4.43
CA MET A 12 -0.78 -3.64 -4.34
C MET A 12 -1.24 -4.87 -5.10
N LEU A 13 -2.49 -5.32 -4.84
CA LEU A 13 -3.03 -6.50 -5.51
C LEU A 13 -3.05 -6.34 -7.03
N VAL A 14 -3.57 -5.23 -7.56
CA VAL A 14 -3.56 -4.95 -9.01
C VAL A 14 -2.15 -4.99 -9.58
N SER A 15 -1.18 -4.37 -8.89
CA SER A 15 0.22 -4.35 -9.35
C SER A 15 0.86 -5.74 -9.36
N MET A 16 0.41 -6.65 -8.49
CA MET A 16 0.86 -8.04 -8.45
C MET A 16 0.15 -8.92 -9.50
N LEU A 17 -1.13 -8.67 -9.78
CA LEU A 17 -1.89 -9.47 -10.76
C LEU A 17 -1.54 -9.12 -12.21
N ARG A 18 -1.20 -7.87 -12.48
CA ARG A 18 -0.88 -7.41 -13.84
C ARG A 18 0.24 -8.21 -14.53
N PRO A 19 1.39 -8.51 -13.90
CA PRO A 19 2.41 -9.35 -14.51
C PRO A 19 1.94 -10.78 -14.85
N LEU A 20 1.00 -11.33 -14.10
CA LEU A 20 0.41 -12.63 -14.41
C LEU A 20 -0.44 -12.56 -15.70
N VAL A 21 -1.24 -11.48 -15.86
CA VAL A 21 -1.98 -11.24 -17.12
C VAL A 21 -1.02 -11.08 -18.30
N GLU A 22 0.04 -10.29 -18.14
CA GLU A 22 1.08 -10.07 -19.15
C GLU A 22 1.80 -11.37 -19.57
N ARG A 23 1.85 -12.35 -18.69
CA ARG A 23 2.40 -13.71 -18.93
C ARG A 23 1.37 -14.69 -19.51
N GLY A 24 0.14 -14.25 -19.76
CA GLY A 24 -0.91 -15.03 -20.42
C GLY A 24 -1.81 -15.84 -19.47
N HIS A 25 -1.76 -15.61 -18.16
CA HIS A 25 -2.68 -16.23 -17.21
C HIS A 25 -4.08 -15.63 -17.31
N ASP A 26 -5.11 -16.45 -17.14
CA ASP A 26 -6.50 -16.01 -16.99
C ASP A 26 -6.73 -15.54 -15.55
N VAL A 27 -6.75 -14.22 -15.34
CA VAL A 27 -6.85 -13.61 -14.01
C VAL A 27 -8.18 -12.88 -13.87
N SER A 28 -8.96 -13.27 -12.87
CA SER A 28 -10.21 -12.59 -12.53
C SER A 28 -10.29 -12.25 -11.04
N VAL A 29 -10.83 -11.08 -10.73
CA VAL A 29 -11.10 -10.63 -9.35
C VAL A 29 -12.59 -10.65 -9.09
N TRP A 30 -13.01 -11.38 -8.05
CA TRP A 30 -14.40 -11.50 -7.64
C TRP A 30 -14.65 -10.65 -6.40
N LEU A 31 -15.53 -9.64 -6.52
CA LEU A 31 -15.80 -8.67 -5.46
C LEU A 31 -16.91 -9.17 -4.55
N SER A 32 -16.56 -9.44 -3.27
CA SER A 32 -17.52 -9.95 -2.27
C SER A 32 -18.27 -8.84 -1.51
N ARG A 33 -17.76 -7.61 -1.47
CA ARG A 33 -18.28 -6.59 -0.54
C ARG A 33 -18.40 -5.17 -1.08
N TYR A 34 -17.48 -4.71 -1.90
CA TYR A 34 -17.38 -3.30 -2.33
C TYR A 34 -17.57 -3.12 -3.83
N GLY A 35 -18.46 -3.92 -4.41
CA GLY A 35 -18.83 -3.75 -5.80
C GLY A 35 -20.21 -3.13 -5.89
N LYS A 36 -20.31 -1.81 -5.90
CA LYS A 36 -21.55 -1.13 -6.31
C LYS A 36 -21.77 -1.21 -7.82
N ALA A 37 -20.76 -1.63 -8.57
CA ALA A 37 -20.89 -1.90 -9.99
C ALA A 37 -21.85 -3.07 -10.19
N SER A 38 -23.01 -2.81 -10.72
CA SER A 38 -23.98 -3.85 -11.09
C SER A 38 -23.52 -4.69 -12.29
N LYS A 39 -22.37 -4.37 -12.89
CA LYS A 39 -21.81 -5.00 -14.10
C LYS A 39 -20.33 -5.32 -13.90
N GLU A 40 -19.87 -6.39 -14.55
CA GLU A 40 -18.46 -6.68 -14.67
C GLU A 40 -17.74 -5.61 -15.51
N TYR A 41 -16.48 -5.37 -15.17
CA TYR A 41 -15.62 -4.42 -15.88
C TYR A 41 -14.19 -4.96 -15.97
N GLU A 42 -13.39 -4.32 -16.80
CA GLU A 42 -11.96 -4.59 -16.90
C GLU A 42 -11.17 -3.42 -16.30
N TYR A 43 -10.14 -3.74 -15.53
CA TYR A 43 -9.22 -2.77 -15.00
C TYR A 43 -7.77 -3.24 -15.20
N ARG A 44 -7.02 -2.52 -16.04
CA ARG A 44 -5.61 -2.84 -16.39
C ARG A 44 -5.42 -4.29 -16.86
N GLY A 45 -6.31 -4.78 -17.69
CA GLY A 45 -6.29 -6.14 -18.24
C GLY A 45 -6.83 -7.22 -17.27
N ILE A 46 -7.26 -6.85 -16.07
CA ILE A 46 -7.81 -7.75 -15.06
C ILE A 46 -9.33 -7.70 -15.14
N LYS A 47 -9.98 -8.84 -15.32
CA LYS A 47 -11.43 -8.96 -15.28
C LYS A 47 -11.93 -8.83 -13.85
N VAL A 48 -12.82 -7.88 -13.58
CA VAL A 48 -13.41 -7.62 -12.25
C VAL A 48 -14.88 -7.94 -12.28
N ILE A 49 -15.30 -8.86 -11.40
CA ILE A 49 -16.64 -9.46 -11.42
C ILE A 49 -17.30 -9.26 -10.06
N PRO A 50 -18.38 -8.49 -9.94
CA PRO A 50 -19.20 -8.45 -8.72
C PRO A 50 -19.81 -9.83 -8.45
N LEU A 51 -19.66 -10.31 -7.22
CA LEU A 51 -20.11 -11.66 -6.83
C LEU A 51 -21.62 -11.77 -6.67
N GLU A 52 -22.35 -10.67 -6.48
CA GLU A 52 -23.78 -10.66 -6.25
C GLU A 52 -24.54 -11.37 -7.38
N ALA A 53 -25.36 -12.35 -6.99
CA ALA A 53 -26.23 -13.14 -7.87
C ALA A 53 -25.54 -13.89 -9.03
N ARG A 54 -24.25 -14.21 -8.91
CA ARG A 54 -23.47 -14.93 -9.94
C ARG A 54 -23.56 -16.45 -9.76
N LEU A 55 -24.27 -17.12 -10.66
CA LEU A 55 -24.41 -18.59 -10.67
C LEU A 55 -23.14 -19.29 -11.20
N ASP A 56 -22.30 -18.58 -11.93
CA ASP A 56 -21.07 -19.10 -12.52
C ASP A 56 -19.86 -19.10 -11.59
N PHE A 57 -19.94 -18.44 -10.42
CA PHE A 57 -18.83 -18.37 -9.44
C PHE A 57 -18.30 -19.75 -9.00
N PRO A 58 -19.15 -20.76 -8.64
CA PRO A 58 -18.63 -22.10 -8.30
C PRO A 58 -17.88 -22.77 -9.47
N THR A 59 -18.25 -22.45 -10.70
CA THR A 59 -17.57 -22.96 -11.90
C THR A 59 -16.22 -22.27 -12.07
N ALA A 60 -16.14 -20.95 -11.83
CA ALA A 60 -14.87 -20.23 -11.85
C ALA A 60 -13.91 -20.77 -10.79
N VAL A 61 -14.38 -20.99 -9.54
CA VAL A 61 -13.56 -21.59 -8.48
C VAL A 61 -13.07 -23.00 -8.87
N ARG A 62 -13.89 -23.82 -9.50
CA ARG A 62 -13.52 -25.16 -9.96
C ARG A 62 -12.42 -25.12 -11.03
N ARG A 63 -12.45 -24.14 -11.94
CA ARG A 63 -11.48 -23.98 -13.04
C ARG A 63 -10.18 -23.33 -12.57
N ALA A 64 -10.22 -22.53 -11.53
CA ALA A 64 -9.02 -21.87 -11.02
C ALA A 64 -7.99 -22.89 -10.51
N ASP A 65 -6.72 -22.66 -10.78
CA ASP A 65 -5.61 -23.43 -10.22
C ASP A 65 -5.21 -22.89 -8.84
N VAL A 66 -5.28 -21.57 -8.69
CA VAL A 66 -4.89 -20.85 -7.48
C VAL A 66 -5.99 -19.88 -7.06
N LEU A 67 -6.32 -19.88 -5.78
CA LEU A 67 -7.18 -18.87 -5.16
C LEU A 67 -6.31 -17.89 -4.37
N VAL A 68 -6.46 -16.61 -4.65
CA VAL A 68 -5.74 -15.53 -3.94
C VAL A 68 -6.72 -14.78 -3.06
N ALA A 69 -6.38 -14.58 -1.80
CA ALA A 69 -7.21 -13.85 -0.84
C ALA A 69 -6.39 -12.78 -0.11
N HIS A 70 -7.06 -11.75 0.35
CA HIS A 70 -6.50 -10.75 1.24
C HIS A 70 -7.55 -10.20 2.21
N LEU A 71 -7.11 -9.60 3.31
CA LEU A 71 -7.96 -8.94 4.30
C LEU A 71 -9.12 -9.85 4.75
N GLU A 72 -10.34 -9.31 4.83
CA GLU A 72 -11.53 -10.00 5.31
C GLU A 72 -12.01 -11.15 4.40
N THR A 73 -11.49 -11.29 3.20
CA THR A 73 -11.88 -12.38 2.30
C THR A 73 -11.16 -13.69 2.60
N VAL A 74 -10.14 -13.68 3.43
CA VAL A 74 -9.31 -14.88 3.73
C VAL A 74 -10.13 -16.06 4.26
N PRO A 75 -11.02 -15.92 5.28
CA PRO A 75 -11.76 -17.08 5.82
C PRO A 75 -12.67 -17.74 4.79
N SER A 76 -13.41 -16.95 4.01
CA SER A 76 -14.31 -17.45 2.97
C SER A 76 -13.57 -18.13 1.83
N THR A 77 -12.49 -17.51 1.34
CA THR A 77 -11.65 -18.08 0.27
C THR A 77 -10.92 -19.36 0.74
N ALA A 78 -10.50 -19.41 2.00
CA ALA A 78 -9.92 -20.60 2.59
C ALA A 78 -10.89 -21.78 2.64
N SER A 79 -12.17 -21.51 2.95
CA SER A 79 -13.23 -22.52 2.91
C SER A 79 -13.46 -23.05 1.49
N LEU A 80 -13.45 -22.17 0.49
CA LEU A 80 -13.54 -22.55 -0.92
C LEU A 80 -12.33 -23.38 -1.35
N ALA A 81 -11.10 -22.93 -0.99
CA ALA A 81 -9.86 -23.64 -1.32
C ALA A 81 -9.90 -25.09 -0.80
N ARG A 82 -10.31 -25.28 0.45
CA ARG A 82 -10.46 -26.63 1.02
C ARG A 82 -11.55 -27.45 0.33
N GLY A 83 -12.72 -26.83 0.09
CA GLY A 83 -13.87 -27.54 -0.51
C GLY A 83 -13.63 -27.97 -1.96
N TYR A 84 -12.83 -27.25 -2.69
CA TYR A 84 -12.53 -27.53 -4.10
C TYR A 84 -11.12 -28.09 -4.32
N GLY A 85 -10.34 -28.33 -3.25
CA GLY A 85 -8.95 -28.84 -3.36
C GLY A 85 -8.02 -27.87 -4.08
N LYS A 86 -8.19 -26.56 -3.85
CA LYS A 86 -7.39 -25.51 -4.53
C LYS A 86 -6.27 -25.00 -3.65
N ARG A 87 -5.20 -24.59 -4.27
CA ARG A 87 -4.11 -23.88 -3.63
C ARG A 87 -4.57 -22.51 -3.14
N LEU A 88 -4.26 -22.15 -1.90
CA LEU A 88 -4.58 -20.86 -1.30
C LEU A 88 -3.33 -20.02 -1.15
N VAL A 89 -3.34 -18.84 -1.74
CA VAL A 89 -2.35 -17.79 -1.54
C VAL A 89 -2.98 -16.65 -0.75
N VAL A 90 -2.33 -16.19 0.32
CA VAL A 90 -2.83 -15.07 1.13
C VAL A 90 -1.85 -13.91 1.07
N VAL A 91 -2.32 -12.75 0.61
CA VAL A 91 -1.56 -11.50 0.59
C VAL A 91 -1.85 -10.71 1.86
N CYS A 92 -0.83 -10.49 2.67
CA CYS A 92 -0.93 -9.77 3.94
C CYS A 92 -0.65 -8.29 3.78
N HIS A 93 -1.51 -7.45 4.36
CA HIS A 93 -1.39 -6.00 4.31
C HIS A 93 -1.15 -5.35 5.68
N ASN A 94 -1.29 -6.09 6.76
CA ASN A 94 -1.09 -5.61 8.11
C ASN A 94 -0.60 -6.72 9.05
N THR A 95 -0.10 -6.34 10.23
CA THR A 95 0.41 -7.24 11.27
C THR A 95 -0.62 -7.53 12.36
N HIS A 96 -1.90 -7.28 12.11
CA HIS A 96 -2.94 -7.52 13.10
C HIS A 96 -3.13 -9.02 13.35
N ARG A 97 -3.20 -9.43 14.61
CA ARG A 97 -3.37 -10.84 15.01
C ARG A 97 -4.52 -11.57 14.29
N PRO A 98 -5.70 -10.95 14.04
CA PRO A 98 -6.75 -11.61 13.25
C PRO A 98 -6.30 -12.03 11.85
N THR A 99 -5.47 -11.23 11.16
CA THR A 99 -4.93 -11.57 9.84
C THR A 99 -4.13 -12.88 9.88
N PHE A 100 -3.22 -13.01 10.83
CA PHE A 100 -2.41 -14.22 10.97
C PHE A 100 -3.23 -15.43 11.44
N ARG A 101 -4.20 -15.22 12.35
CA ARG A 101 -5.11 -16.28 12.81
C ARG A 101 -5.96 -16.83 11.65
N ASP A 102 -6.46 -15.98 10.78
CA ASP A 102 -7.28 -16.39 9.64
C ASP A 102 -6.47 -17.18 8.62
N MET A 103 -5.18 -16.87 8.46
CA MET A 103 -4.24 -17.67 7.67
C MET A 103 -4.01 -19.04 8.30
N ALA A 104 -3.80 -19.12 9.61
CA ALA A 104 -3.60 -20.38 10.34
C ALA A 104 -4.80 -21.32 10.18
N ALA A 105 -6.03 -20.79 10.28
CA ALA A 105 -7.27 -21.55 10.12
C ALA A 105 -7.50 -21.99 8.67
N GLY A 106 -6.88 -21.32 7.69
CA GLY A 106 -7.16 -21.46 6.27
C GLY A 106 -6.45 -22.55 5.52
N GLY A 107 -5.34 -23.10 6.03
CA GLY A 107 -4.47 -23.99 5.27
C GLY A 107 -3.77 -23.25 4.13
N THR A 108 -3.16 -22.13 4.44
CA THR A 108 -2.45 -21.27 3.47
C THR A 108 -1.26 -21.99 2.86
N SER A 109 -1.25 -22.15 1.54
CA SER A 109 -0.14 -22.77 0.81
C SER A 109 1.03 -21.78 0.67
N LEU A 110 0.75 -20.51 0.42
CA LEU A 110 1.74 -19.45 0.32
C LEU A 110 1.23 -18.18 1.03
N ALA A 111 2.01 -17.69 1.98
CA ALA A 111 1.80 -16.37 2.58
C ALA A 111 2.69 -15.35 1.89
N VAL A 112 2.10 -14.23 1.43
CA VAL A 112 2.84 -13.12 0.84
C VAL A 112 2.83 -11.95 1.80
N TYR A 113 4.00 -11.57 2.28
CA TYR A 113 4.20 -10.44 3.19
C TYR A 113 4.70 -9.22 2.43
N ASN A 114 4.30 -8.04 2.84
CA ASN A 114 4.69 -6.80 2.17
C ASN A 114 6.02 -6.22 2.67
N SER A 115 6.62 -6.82 3.70
CA SER A 115 7.87 -6.37 4.32
C SER A 115 8.54 -7.49 5.12
N GLN A 116 9.84 -7.37 5.37
CA GLN A 116 10.57 -8.26 6.28
C GLN A 116 10.03 -8.15 7.70
N TRP A 117 9.70 -6.94 8.14
CA TRP A 117 9.07 -6.74 9.44
C TRP A 117 7.76 -7.52 9.58
N MET A 118 6.88 -7.47 8.58
CA MET A 118 5.62 -8.20 8.62
C MET A 118 5.84 -9.71 8.66
N GLN A 119 6.82 -10.24 7.90
CA GLN A 119 7.19 -11.65 7.95
C GLN A 119 7.67 -12.03 9.35
N ALA A 120 8.55 -11.23 9.97
CA ALA A 120 9.04 -11.47 11.32
C ALA A 120 7.90 -11.47 12.37
N GLU A 121 6.96 -10.54 12.30
CA GLU A 121 5.77 -10.52 13.16
C GLU A 121 4.89 -11.77 12.98
N ALA A 122 4.74 -12.23 11.73
CA ALA A 122 4.02 -13.46 11.43
C ALA A 122 4.75 -14.70 12.00
N GLU A 123 6.06 -14.77 11.86
CA GLU A 123 6.88 -15.86 12.41
C GLU A 123 6.77 -15.93 13.93
N LEU A 124 6.81 -14.77 14.62
CA LEU A 124 6.58 -14.69 16.07
C LEU A 124 5.18 -15.18 16.44
N PHE A 125 4.15 -14.77 15.71
CA PHE A 125 2.79 -15.24 15.92
C PHE A 125 2.69 -16.76 15.74
N PHE A 126 3.22 -17.30 14.64
CA PHE A 126 3.11 -18.72 14.32
C PHE A 126 4.02 -19.59 15.18
N ALA A 127 5.03 -19.04 15.87
CA ALA A 127 5.87 -19.80 16.80
C ALA A 127 5.05 -20.47 17.92
N GLU A 128 3.92 -19.87 18.31
CA GLU A 128 3.01 -20.39 19.33
C GLU A 128 2.10 -21.54 18.83
N TYR A 129 2.14 -21.88 17.54
CA TYR A 129 1.20 -22.82 16.90
C TYR A 129 1.92 -24.05 16.30
N PRO A 130 1.23 -25.19 16.19
CA PRO A 130 1.76 -26.36 15.49
C PRO A 130 2.15 -26.06 14.04
N LYS A 131 3.19 -26.69 13.54
CA LYS A 131 3.64 -26.50 12.14
C LYS A 131 2.56 -26.80 11.10
N SER A 132 1.65 -27.75 11.40
CA SER A 132 0.57 -28.17 10.49
C SER A 132 -0.46 -27.09 10.14
N ILE A 133 -0.53 -26.03 10.93
CA ILE A 133 -1.49 -24.91 10.67
C ILE A 133 -0.78 -23.64 10.24
N ARG A 134 0.54 -23.65 10.15
CA ARG A 134 1.32 -22.53 9.61
C ARG A 134 1.18 -22.49 8.08
N PRO A 135 1.36 -21.34 7.43
CA PRO A 135 1.55 -21.29 6.00
C PRO A 135 2.66 -22.26 5.57
N ALA A 136 2.43 -23.01 4.49
CA ALA A 136 3.39 -24.00 4.02
C ALA A 136 4.68 -23.35 3.47
N ASP A 137 4.53 -22.15 2.88
CA ASP A 137 5.63 -21.36 2.35
C ASP A 137 5.34 -19.86 2.52
N SER A 138 6.37 -19.02 2.37
CA SER A 138 6.23 -17.58 2.46
C SER A 138 7.13 -16.84 1.46
N LEU A 139 6.66 -15.66 1.03
CA LEU A 139 7.36 -14.79 0.10
C LEU A 139 7.19 -13.33 0.55
N ILE A 140 8.25 -12.54 0.40
CA ILE A 140 8.15 -11.09 0.54
C ILE A 140 7.95 -10.48 -0.85
N VAL A 141 6.86 -9.73 -0.99
CA VAL A 141 6.60 -8.88 -2.17
C VAL A 141 6.31 -7.48 -1.67
N ARG A 142 7.30 -6.61 -1.76
CA ARG A 142 7.13 -5.20 -1.38
C ARG A 142 6.06 -4.57 -2.27
N PRO A 143 5.14 -3.72 -1.73
CA PRO A 143 4.10 -3.09 -2.53
C PRO A 143 4.68 -2.42 -3.77
N PRO A 144 4.39 -2.93 -4.98
CA PRO A 144 5.10 -2.52 -6.17
C PRO A 144 4.80 -1.06 -6.53
N VAL A 145 5.84 -0.27 -6.72
CA VAL A 145 5.77 1.10 -7.23
C VAL A 145 6.68 1.19 -8.46
N VAL A 146 6.07 1.34 -9.64
CA VAL A 146 6.80 1.59 -10.87
C VAL A 146 7.12 3.07 -10.93
N ALA A 147 8.40 3.43 -10.77
CA ALA A 147 8.83 4.81 -10.60
C ALA A 147 8.34 5.74 -11.72
N ASP A 148 8.34 5.28 -12.97
CA ASP A 148 7.92 6.08 -14.14
C ASP A 148 6.43 6.46 -14.11
N GLU A 149 5.59 5.70 -13.42
CA GLU A 149 4.16 6.02 -13.26
C GLU A 149 3.97 7.24 -12.33
N TYR A 150 4.92 7.51 -11.42
CA TYR A 150 4.83 8.56 -10.39
C TYR A 150 5.85 9.68 -10.54
N ALA A 151 6.92 9.46 -11.32
CA ALA A 151 7.99 10.44 -11.48
C ALA A 151 7.49 11.73 -12.14
N THR A 152 7.73 12.87 -11.46
CA THR A 152 7.37 14.20 -11.92
C THR A 152 8.33 15.24 -11.35
N LYS A 153 8.18 16.49 -11.75
CA LYS A 153 8.89 17.61 -11.13
C LYS A 153 8.17 17.99 -9.81
N PRO A 154 8.87 17.97 -8.66
CA PRO A 154 8.30 18.36 -7.38
C PRO A 154 7.76 19.79 -7.38
N GLY A 155 6.65 19.99 -6.67
CA GLY A 155 6.01 21.29 -6.50
C GLY A 155 6.56 22.10 -5.32
N LYS A 156 5.65 22.81 -4.60
CA LYS A 156 6.03 23.71 -3.50
C LYS A 156 5.38 23.37 -2.16
N ALA A 157 4.29 22.60 -2.15
CA ALA A 157 3.51 22.34 -0.95
C ALA A 157 4.12 21.26 -0.04
N ILE A 158 3.92 21.41 1.24
CA ILE A 158 4.09 20.35 2.25
C ILE A 158 2.79 19.56 2.25
N THR A 159 2.85 18.27 1.92
CA THR A 159 1.65 17.47 1.62
C THR A 159 1.45 16.35 2.64
N LEU A 160 0.21 16.14 3.07
CA LEU A 160 -0.25 14.95 3.75
C LEU A 160 -1.32 14.25 2.90
N ILE A 161 -1.15 12.97 2.65
CA ILE A 161 -2.12 12.13 1.96
C ILE A 161 -2.87 11.30 2.99
N ASN A 162 -4.20 11.41 2.97
CA ASN A 162 -5.13 10.87 3.95
C ASN A 162 -5.01 11.57 5.31
N CYS A 163 -5.85 12.57 5.52
CA CYS A 163 -5.83 13.42 6.72
C CYS A 163 -6.59 12.84 7.92
N ASN A 164 -6.75 11.50 8.00
CA ASN A 164 -7.36 10.91 9.18
C ASN A 164 -6.42 10.99 10.42
N PRO A 165 -6.94 10.78 11.65
CA PRO A 165 -6.16 10.88 12.87
C PRO A 165 -4.93 9.96 12.88
N GLU A 166 -5.07 8.72 12.38
CA GLU A 166 -4.00 7.72 12.36
C GLU A 166 -2.88 8.07 11.37
N LYS A 167 -3.23 8.75 10.28
CA LYS A 167 -2.26 9.22 9.27
C LYS A 167 -1.65 10.58 9.60
N GLY A 168 -2.12 11.24 10.67
CA GLY A 168 -1.50 12.45 11.19
C GLY A 168 -2.16 13.77 10.78
N GLY A 169 -3.46 13.78 10.51
CA GLY A 169 -4.20 15.01 10.24
C GLY A 169 -4.02 16.08 11.33
N LYS A 170 -3.90 15.68 12.62
CA LYS A 170 -3.60 16.61 13.73
C LYS A 170 -2.22 17.25 13.59
N VAL A 171 -1.21 16.48 13.14
CA VAL A 171 0.15 16.98 12.93
C VAL A 171 0.17 18.00 11.80
N LEU A 172 -0.48 17.70 10.68
CA LEU A 172 -0.63 18.67 9.58
C LEU A 172 -1.26 19.98 10.06
N LYS A 173 -2.37 19.89 10.81
CA LYS A 173 -3.05 21.07 11.35
C LYS A 173 -2.11 21.91 12.24
N ALA A 174 -1.46 21.30 13.20
CA ALA A 174 -0.53 21.97 14.09
C ALA A 174 0.65 22.63 13.36
N LEU A 175 1.18 21.97 12.32
CA LEU A 175 2.26 22.53 11.49
C LEU A 175 1.76 23.72 10.66
N ALA A 176 0.57 23.63 10.07
CA ALA A 176 0.00 24.73 9.29
C ALA A 176 -0.26 25.98 10.15
N GLU A 177 -0.71 25.82 11.37
CA GLU A 177 -0.88 26.91 12.35
C GLU A 177 0.46 27.55 12.73
N ARG A 178 1.54 26.75 12.91
CA ARG A 178 2.88 27.23 13.30
C ARG A 178 3.70 27.83 12.14
N MET A 179 3.37 27.46 10.91
CA MET A 179 4.12 27.82 9.71
C MET A 179 3.21 28.54 8.66
N PRO A 180 2.65 29.71 9.00
CA PRO A 180 1.72 30.42 8.10
C PRO A 180 2.40 30.91 6.81
N ASP A 181 3.72 30.94 6.77
CA ASP A 181 4.57 31.25 5.62
C ASP A 181 4.74 30.09 4.64
N GLN A 182 4.30 28.87 5.00
CA GLN A 182 4.41 27.67 4.17
C GLN A 182 3.05 27.27 3.58
N GLN A 183 3.07 26.70 2.37
CA GLN A 183 1.87 26.16 1.73
C GLN A 183 1.72 24.68 2.05
N PHE A 184 0.53 24.30 2.49
CA PHE A 184 0.18 22.91 2.80
C PHE A 184 -0.87 22.38 1.82
N LEU A 185 -0.79 21.08 1.53
CA LEU A 185 -1.75 20.35 0.72
C LEU A 185 -2.31 19.19 1.54
N ALA A 186 -3.58 19.26 1.89
CA ALA A 186 -4.32 18.26 2.62
C ALA A 186 -5.13 17.42 1.64
N VAL A 187 -4.66 16.21 1.30
CA VAL A 187 -5.37 15.30 0.39
C VAL A 187 -6.25 14.37 1.21
N LYS A 188 -7.56 14.35 0.95
CA LYS A 188 -8.51 13.48 1.65
C LYS A 188 -8.23 12.01 1.37
N GLY A 189 -8.42 11.16 2.38
CA GLY A 189 -8.43 9.71 2.23
C GLY A 189 -9.70 9.21 1.56
N ALA A 190 -9.69 7.95 1.11
CA ALA A 190 -10.85 7.31 0.49
C ALA A 190 -12.02 7.10 1.46
N TYR A 191 -11.76 7.02 2.76
CA TYR A 191 -12.75 6.76 3.80
C TYR A 191 -12.26 7.23 5.18
N GLY A 192 -13.18 7.25 6.14
CA GLY A 192 -12.93 7.62 7.53
C GLY A 192 -12.98 9.14 7.76
N GLU A 193 -13.00 9.51 9.04
CA GLU A 193 -12.97 10.91 9.47
C GLU A 193 -11.67 11.57 9.04
N GLN A 194 -11.77 12.79 8.48
CA GLN A 194 -10.63 13.59 8.04
C GLN A 194 -10.50 14.84 8.89
N ILE A 195 -9.30 15.13 9.35
CA ILE A 195 -8.96 16.38 10.04
C ILE A 195 -8.48 17.37 8.98
N LEU A 196 -9.34 18.30 8.62
CA LEU A 196 -9.10 19.29 7.55
C LEU A 196 -9.02 20.68 8.18
N PRO A 197 -7.82 21.30 8.22
CA PRO A 197 -7.68 22.65 8.76
C PRO A 197 -8.33 23.69 7.83
N ASP A 198 -9.16 24.57 8.41
CA ASP A 198 -9.64 25.77 7.73
C ASP A 198 -8.65 26.91 7.97
N LEU A 199 -7.56 26.91 7.20
CA LEU A 199 -6.46 27.88 7.32
C LEU A 199 -6.08 28.40 5.93
N PRO A 200 -5.71 29.69 5.78
CA PRO A 200 -5.45 30.30 4.49
C PRO A 200 -4.23 29.73 3.74
N ASN A 201 -3.35 29.06 4.44
CA ASN A 201 -2.16 28.38 3.91
C ASN A 201 -2.36 26.88 3.66
N VAL A 202 -3.58 26.35 3.80
CA VAL A 202 -3.92 24.95 3.55
C VAL A 202 -4.89 24.83 2.40
N GLU A 203 -4.48 24.16 1.35
CA GLU A 203 -5.37 23.73 0.28
C GLU A 203 -5.87 22.32 0.56
N ILE A 204 -7.18 22.13 0.50
CA ILE A 204 -7.84 20.82 0.65
C ILE A 204 -8.13 20.26 -0.73
N VAL A 205 -7.69 19.04 -0.97
CA VAL A 205 -7.93 18.29 -2.21
C VAL A 205 -8.75 17.06 -1.89
N GLU A 206 -9.78 16.82 -2.67
CA GLU A 206 -10.59 15.60 -2.57
C GLU A 206 -9.74 14.34 -2.78
N HIS A 207 -10.29 13.18 -2.43
CA HIS A 207 -9.63 11.92 -2.69
C HIS A 207 -9.22 11.80 -4.16
N VAL A 208 -7.97 11.41 -4.41
CA VAL A 208 -7.37 11.32 -5.74
C VAL A 208 -7.15 9.86 -6.11
N ASP A 209 -7.59 9.49 -7.31
CA ASP A 209 -7.32 8.16 -7.86
C ASP A 209 -5.82 7.94 -8.11
N GLY A 210 -5.39 6.68 -7.96
CA GLY A 210 -3.97 6.34 -8.11
C GLY A 210 -3.35 6.73 -9.45
N ALA A 211 -4.14 6.71 -10.53
CA ALA A 211 -3.71 7.16 -11.86
C ALA A 211 -3.40 8.67 -11.93
N ASP A 212 -4.07 9.46 -11.09
CA ASP A 212 -3.97 10.92 -11.09
C ASP A 212 -2.98 11.45 -10.03
N MET A 213 -2.47 10.60 -9.15
CA MET A 213 -1.59 10.99 -8.04
C MET A 213 -0.35 11.76 -8.51
N ARG A 214 0.24 11.34 -9.62
CA ARG A 214 1.41 11.98 -10.22
C ARG A 214 1.17 13.47 -10.46
N GLU A 215 0.09 13.83 -11.12
CA GLU A 215 -0.19 15.19 -11.56
C GLU A 215 -0.91 16.02 -10.49
N LYS A 216 -1.91 15.42 -9.84
CA LYS A 216 -2.75 16.16 -8.89
C LYS A 216 -2.12 16.29 -7.50
N VAL A 217 -1.18 15.40 -7.14
CA VAL A 217 -0.56 15.40 -5.83
C VAL A 217 0.96 15.59 -5.92
N TYR A 218 1.71 14.65 -6.52
CA TYR A 218 3.19 14.70 -6.47
C TYR A 218 3.79 15.87 -7.24
N ALA A 219 3.21 16.29 -8.37
CA ALA A 219 3.65 17.49 -9.08
C ALA A 219 3.47 18.79 -8.28
N ARG A 220 2.69 18.76 -7.20
CA ARG A 220 2.43 19.90 -6.30
C ARG A 220 3.21 19.80 -5.00
N THR A 221 3.72 18.61 -4.68
CA THR A 221 4.39 18.28 -3.42
C THR A 221 5.86 18.62 -3.45
N ARG A 222 6.34 19.40 -2.47
CA ARG A 222 7.75 19.61 -2.18
C ARG A 222 8.28 18.61 -1.15
N VAL A 223 7.52 18.38 -0.09
CA VAL A 223 7.83 17.44 1.00
C VAL A 223 6.58 16.66 1.33
N LEU A 224 6.70 15.34 1.45
CA LEU A 224 5.61 14.49 1.91
C LEU A 224 5.73 14.25 3.42
N LEU A 225 4.63 14.46 4.14
CA LEU A 225 4.49 14.11 5.55
C LEU A 225 3.87 12.72 5.69
N MET A 226 4.45 11.89 6.54
CA MET A 226 3.91 10.57 6.93
C MET A 226 3.99 10.35 8.44
N PRO A 227 3.32 11.17 9.27
CA PRO A 227 3.31 11.01 10.73
C PRO A 227 2.31 9.94 11.17
N SER A 228 2.20 8.87 10.42
CA SER A 228 1.27 7.77 10.67
C SER A 228 1.62 7.02 11.95
N SER A 229 0.62 6.66 12.77
CA SER A 229 0.83 5.80 13.94
C SER A 229 1.14 4.36 13.57
N TYR A 230 0.69 3.94 12.41
CA TYR A 230 0.91 2.61 11.84
C TYR A 230 1.06 2.67 10.33
N GLU A 231 2.08 2.02 9.81
CA GLU A 231 2.28 1.68 8.40
C GLU A 231 2.97 0.33 8.30
N SER A 232 2.42 -0.57 7.52
CA SER A 232 3.07 -1.84 7.23
C SER A 232 4.15 -1.72 6.14
N TRP A 233 4.05 -0.68 5.30
CA TRP A 233 5.04 -0.33 4.26
C TRP A 233 5.07 1.18 3.97
N GLY A 234 3.92 1.80 3.71
CA GLY A 234 3.83 3.23 3.37
C GLY A 234 4.05 3.51 1.89
N ARG A 235 3.25 2.89 1.03
CA ARG A 235 3.33 3.01 -0.44
C ARG A 235 3.43 4.46 -0.93
N ALA A 236 2.66 5.39 -0.37
CA ALA A 236 2.70 6.82 -0.75
C ALA A 236 4.09 7.45 -0.59
N GLY A 237 4.86 7.02 0.43
CA GLY A 237 6.25 7.42 0.59
C GLY A 237 7.11 6.95 -0.58
N CYS A 238 7.00 5.67 -0.97
CA CYS A 238 7.74 5.10 -2.09
C CYS A 238 7.39 5.79 -3.42
N GLU A 239 6.12 6.15 -3.64
CA GLU A 239 5.67 6.90 -4.81
C GLU A 239 6.29 8.31 -4.84
N ALA A 240 6.36 9.00 -3.70
CA ALA A 240 7.00 10.31 -3.58
C ALA A 240 8.51 10.26 -3.88
N LEU A 241 9.19 9.19 -3.44
CA LEU A 241 10.62 8.99 -3.69
C LEU A 241 10.94 8.94 -5.20
N ALA A 242 10.03 8.44 -6.05
CA ALA A 242 10.20 8.39 -7.50
C ALA A 242 10.44 9.78 -8.11
N SER A 243 9.82 10.81 -7.54
CA SER A 243 10.02 12.21 -7.93
C SER A 243 11.20 12.90 -7.21
N GLY A 244 11.88 12.20 -6.31
CA GLY A 244 12.88 12.80 -5.43
C GLY A 244 12.27 13.75 -4.39
N ILE A 245 11.03 13.52 -4.00
CA ILE A 245 10.35 14.26 -2.93
C ILE A 245 10.83 13.70 -1.59
N PRO A 246 11.44 14.51 -0.71
CA PRO A 246 11.78 14.10 0.65
C PRO A 246 10.54 13.70 1.46
N VAL A 247 10.67 12.62 2.24
CA VAL A 247 9.60 12.11 3.11
C VAL A 247 10.00 12.31 4.56
N VAL A 248 9.19 13.07 5.31
CA VAL A 248 9.33 13.24 6.77
C VAL A 248 8.28 12.39 7.45
N ALA A 249 8.71 11.41 8.23
CA ALA A 249 7.86 10.32 8.69
C ALA A 249 8.03 10.01 10.18
N HIS A 250 6.99 9.47 10.82
CA HIS A 250 7.15 8.78 12.10
C HIS A 250 7.82 7.42 11.88
N PRO A 251 8.79 7.02 12.75
CA PRO A 251 9.56 5.78 12.54
C PRO A 251 8.77 4.52 12.87
N THR A 252 7.67 4.27 12.17
CA THR A 252 7.03 2.95 12.22
C THR A 252 7.95 1.90 11.57
N PRO A 253 7.96 0.64 12.02
CA PRO A 253 8.85 -0.37 11.45
C PRO A 253 8.72 -0.49 9.92
N GLY A 254 7.49 -0.46 9.39
CA GLY A 254 7.27 -0.52 7.95
C GLY A 254 7.82 0.70 7.21
N LEU A 255 7.72 1.91 7.77
CA LEU A 255 8.32 3.12 7.17
C LEU A 255 9.85 3.13 7.29
N CYS A 256 10.39 2.64 8.41
CA CYS A 256 11.85 2.47 8.53
C CYS A 256 12.40 1.53 7.46
N GLU A 257 11.71 0.41 7.20
CA GLU A 257 12.12 -0.54 6.16
C GLU A 257 11.94 0.04 4.75
N SER A 258 10.79 0.66 4.45
CA SER A 258 10.49 1.14 3.10
C SER A 258 11.30 2.37 2.70
N LEU A 259 11.45 3.34 3.59
CA LEU A 259 12.17 4.58 3.31
C LEU A 259 13.69 4.44 3.50
N GLY A 260 14.14 3.54 4.38
CA GLY A 260 15.55 3.36 4.68
C GLY A 260 16.25 4.67 5.02
N GLU A 261 17.46 4.87 4.54
CA GLU A 261 18.25 6.10 4.77
C GLU A 261 17.71 7.35 4.05
N ALA A 262 16.73 7.19 3.17
CA ALA A 262 16.05 8.33 2.54
C ALA A 262 14.95 8.92 3.42
N GLY A 263 14.47 8.16 4.40
CA GLY A 263 13.49 8.63 5.39
C GLY A 263 14.09 9.66 6.34
N ILE A 264 13.34 10.72 6.60
CA ILE A 264 13.68 11.70 7.63
C ILE A 264 12.71 11.46 8.78
N PHE A 265 13.21 10.84 9.85
CA PHE A 265 12.35 10.35 10.91
C PHE A 265 12.22 11.34 12.08
N VAL A 266 10.98 11.62 12.47
CA VAL A 266 10.59 12.48 13.58
C VAL A 266 9.45 11.79 14.31
N ASP A 267 9.46 11.78 15.64
CA ASP A 267 8.34 11.26 16.42
C ASP A 267 7.05 12.04 16.11
N ARG A 268 5.92 11.33 15.92
CA ARG A 268 4.66 11.97 15.51
C ARG A 268 4.13 12.99 16.51
N GLU A 269 4.49 12.88 17.77
CA GLU A 269 4.09 13.83 18.82
C GLU A 269 5.04 15.05 18.88
N ASP A 270 6.19 15.01 18.22
CA ASP A 270 7.17 16.11 18.18
C ASP A 270 6.91 17.07 17.01
N VAL A 271 5.86 17.86 17.12
CA VAL A 271 5.51 18.89 16.11
C VAL A 271 6.65 19.90 15.91
N ALA A 272 7.40 20.22 16.97
CA ALA A 272 8.53 21.15 16.88
C ALA A 272 9.69 20.56 16.06
N GLY A 273 9.95 19.25 16.23
CA GLY A 273 10.91 18.52 15.41
C GLY A 273 10.52 18.47 13.93
N TYR A 274 9.23 18.23 13.62
CA TYR A 274 8.74 18.34 12.23
C TYR A 274 8.98 19.74 11.67
N GLU A 275 8.62 20.81 12.41
CA GLU A 275 8.86 22.19 11.96
C GLU A 275 10.34 22.45 11.69
N ALA A 276 11.24 22.06 12.59
CA ALA A 276 12.68 22.25 12.43
C ALA A 276 13.21 21.56 11.17
N VAL A 277 12.78 20.31 10.91
CA VAL A 277 13.13 19.55 9.70
C VAL A 277 12.59 20.24 8.45
N LEU A 278 11.34 20.68 8.46
CA LEU A 278 10.73 21.35 7.31
C LEU A 278 11.43 22.67 6.97
N ARG A 279 11.79 23.48 7.99
CA ARG A 279 12.58 24.70 7.79
C ARG A 279 13.98 24.41 7.25
N LYS A 280 14.64 23.36 7.71
CA LYS A 280 15.93 22.90 7.18
C LYS A 280 15.81 22.52 5.70
N LEU A 281 14.77 21.75 5.32
CA LEU A 281 14.45 21.40 3.93
C LEU A 281 14.03 22.60 3.08
N GLY A 282 13.74 23.75 3.68
CA GLY A 282 13.55 25.04 3.00
C GLY A 282 14.81 25.49 2.27
N THR A 283 16.02 25.14 2.75
CA THR A 283 17.28 25.50 2.10
C THR A 283 17.56 24.64 0.87
N ALA A 284 18.13 25.22 -0.17
CA ALA A 284 18.40 24.53 -1.42
C ALA A 284 19.43 23.38 -1.27
N ALA A 285 20.39 23.52 -0.36
CA ALA A 285 21.42 22.51 -0.13
C ALA A 285 20.85 21.25 0.51
N GLU A 286 20.11 21.40 1.62
CA GLU A 286 19.51 20.28 2.34
C GLU A 286 18.43 19.58 1.50
N TYR A 287 17.63 20.36 0.78
CA TYR A 287 16.63 19.80 -0.14
C TYR A 287 17.28 18.95 -1.23
N ARG A 288 18.35 19.45 -1.88
CA ARG A 288 19.05 18.67 -2.92
C ARG A 288 19.63 17.36 -2.36
N LEU A 289 20.19 17.40 -1.15
CA LEU A 289 20.74 16.19 -0.52
C LEU A 289 19.65 15.18 -0.23
N ALA A 290 18.54 15.60 0.38
CA ALA A 290 17.38 14.74 0.67
C ALA A 290 16.75 14.19 -0.62
N SER A 291 16.58 15.03 -1.65
CA SER A 291 16.06 14.62 -2.96
C SER A 291 16.94 13.59 -3.65
N LYS A 292 18.28 13.72 -3.54
CA LYS A 292 19.22 12.73 -4.08
C LYS A 292 19.04 11.37 -3.39
N ARG A 293 18.92 11.34 -2.05
CA ARG A 293 18.66 10.11 -1.28
C ARG A 293 17.32 9.48 -1.66
N ALA A 294 16.26 10.31 -1.79
CA ALA A 294 14.94 9.85 -2.22
C ALA A 294 15.00 9.15 -3.58
N LYS A 295 15.63 9.74 -4.58
CA LYS A 295 15.81 9.12 -5.90
C LYS A 295 16.62 7.82 -5.84
N ALA A 296 17.72 7.79 -5.09
CA ALA A 296 18.52 6.58 -4.92
C ALA A 296 17.67 5.46 -4.32
N ARG A 297 16.90 5.76 -3.27
CA ARG A 297 16.02 4.76 -2.65
C ARG A 297 14.93 4.27 -3.59
N SER A 298 14.35 5.13 -4.42
CA SER A 298 13.36 4.72 -5.44
C SER A 298 13.94 3.70 -6.42
N VAL A 299 15.21 3.84 -6.81
CA VAL A 299 15.90 2.86 -7.67
C VAL A 299 16.09 1.51 -6.97
N GLU A 300 16.47 1.51 -5.68
CA GLU A 300 16.62 0.30 -4.87
C GLU A 300 15.28 -0.44 -4.68
N LEU A 301 14.17 0.30 -4.67
CA LEU A 301 12.81 -0.24 -4.54
C LEU A 301 12.21 -0.70 -5.87
N ASN A 302 13.00 -0.85 -6.93
CA ASN A 302 12.50 -1.37 -8.20
C ASN A 302 11.77 -2.70 -7.98
N PRO A 303 10.49 -2.82 -8.38
CA PRO A 303 9.67 -3.98 -8.05
C PRO A 303 9.91 -5.21 -8.94
N ALA A 304 10.76 -5.12 -9.95
CA ALA A 304 10.91 -6.14 -10.98
C ALA A 304 11.30 -7.52 -10.39
N ALA A 305 12.25 -7.54 -9.43
CA ALA A 305 12.68 -8.79 -8.82
C ALA A 305 11.57 -9.42 -7.96
N ASP A 306 10.86 -8.61 -7.15
CA ASP A 306 9.77 -9.09 -6.31
C ASP A 306 8.61 -9.63 -7.15
N LEU A 307 8.27 -8.93 -8.25
CA LEU A 307 7.22 -9.35 -9.18
C LEU A 307 7.60 -10.61 -9.96
N ALA A 308 8.87 -10.77 -10.33
CA ALA A 308 9.35 -12.01 -10.96
C ALA A 308 9.26 -13.19 -9.99
N ALA A 309 9.69 -13.02 -8.74
CA ALA A 309 9.57 -14.04 -7.69
C ALA A 309 8.10 -14.38 -7.38
N TRP A 310 7.22 -13.38 -7.37
CA TRP A 310 5.78 -13.57 -7.23
C TRP A 310 5.20 -14.45 -8.36
N CYS A 311 5.50 -14.12 -9.61
CA CYS A 311 5.01 -14.91 -10.75
C CYS A 311 5.52 -16.36 -10.66
N GLN A 312 6.81 -16.57 -10.40
CA GLN A 312 7.38 -17.89 -10.23
C GLN A 312 6.72 -18.67 -9.09
N ALA A 313 6.47 -18.01 -7.96
CA ALA A 313 5.83 -18.65 -6.81
C ALA A 313 4.35 -19.03 -7.09
N VAL A 314 3.64 -18.29 -7.94
CA VAL A 314 2.29 -18.66 -8.37
C VAL A 314 2.35 -19.81 -9.40
N GLU A 315 3.24 -19.73 -10.38
CA GLU A 315 3.40 -20.70 -11.47
C GLU A 315 4.03 -22.03 -11.05
N GLY A 316 5.04 -22.00 -10.19
CA GLY A 316 5.84 -23.17 -9.79
C GLY A 316 5.10 -24.21 -8.96
N SER A 317 3.81 -24.05 -8.77
CA SER A 317 2.93 -24.91 -7.98
C SER A 317 1.81 -25.52 -8.81
N THR A 318 1.84 -25.40 -10.10
CA THR A 318 0.90 -26.01 -11.05
C THR A 318 1.42 -27.35 -11.62
N GLY A 319 2.40 -27.96 -10.93
CA GLY A 319 2.94 -29.28 -11.24
C GLY A 319 2.33 -30.39 -10.40
#